data_292fdd1be740ce5b35c81d6bd3bd8a0e
#
_entry.id   292fdd1be740ce5b35c81d6bd3bd8a0e
#
_cell.length_a   1.000
_cell.length_b   1.000
_cell.length_c   1.000
_cell.angle_alpha   90.00
_cell.angle_beta   90.00
_cell.angle_gamma   90.00
#
_symmetry.space_group_name_H-M   'P 1'
#
loop_
_entity.id
_entity.type
_entity.pdbx_description
1 polymer ?
#
loop_
_entity_poly.entity_id
_entity_poly.type
_entity_poly.pdbx_seq_one_letter_code
_entity_poly.pdbx_strand_id
1 'polypeptide(L)'
;MRSLLLTALLTALLAVMFACQPATSNNTATSGGSTTTGSPTEAYKQLYAAVKSKDVEKIKAVMTKKTQEFAQMVAARQNSPIEKVFENGFTATTFADSLPEIRDERINGEYGAVEVWNGKDKRWEDLGFIYEDGSWKLAIGEMFGGTFKSPGPGRSFKEQEAANLLSNNMVPVNTVNTNSNANVKIIIPKERPEPANK
;
A
#
# COMPACT_ATOMS: atom_id res chain seq x y z
N MET A 1 -19.27 -60.54 30.94
CA MET A 1 -18.73 -61.71 30.21
C MET A 1 -17.94 -61.12 29.03
N ARG A 2 -16.63 -61.07 29.17
CA ARG A 2 -15.67 -61.86 28.35
C ARG A 2 -15.81 -61.53 26.88
N SER A 3 -14.84 -60.93 26.20
CA SER A 3 -13.47 -61.39 25.90
C SER A 3 -12.78 -60.21 25.17
N LEU A 4 -11.66 -59.62 25.50
CA LEU A 4 -10.26 -60.04 25.39
C LEU A 4 -9.88 -60.75 24.09
N LEU A 5 -8.99 -60.12 23.39
CA LEU A 5 -7.78 -60.61 22.69
C LEU A 5 -7.54 -59.75 21.44
N LEU A 6 -6.49 -58.94 21.40
CA LEU A 6 -5.05 -59.25 21.24
C LEU A 6 -4.66 -59.52 19.78
N THR A 7 -3.59 -58.85 19.46
CA THR A 7 -2.60 -59.10 18.35
C THR A 7 -2.79 -58.18 17.14
N ALA A 8 -1.79 -57.65 16.54
CA ALA A 8 -0.34 -57.66 16.66
C ALA A 8 0.24 -56.59 15.75
N LEU A 9 1.19 -55.86 16.21
CA LEU A 9 2.45 -55.46 15.63
C LEU A 9 2.64 -55.84 14.14
N LEU A 10 2.67 -54.81 13.26
CA LEU A 10 3.42 -54.92 12.02
C LEU A 10 4.08 -53.57 11.69
N THR A 11 5.35 -53.50 11.99
CA THR A 11 6.32 -52.50 11.55
C THR A 11 6.47 -52.56 10.03
N ALA A 12 6.16 -51.48 9.34
CA ALA A 12 6.61 -51.26 7.97
C ALA A 12 7.38 -49.97 7.90
N LEU A 13 8.68 -50.11 7.89
CA LEU A 13 9.72 -49.14 7.60
C LEU A 13 9.58 -48.72 6.13
N LEU A 14 9.18 -47.50 5.84
CA LEU A 14 9.25 -46.97 4.48
C LEU A 14 10.18 -45.76 4.47
N ALA A 15 11.34 -46.00 3.87
CA ALA A 15 12.35 -45.01 3.58
C ALA A 15 11.77 -43.90 2.66
N VAL A 16 11.74 -42.66 3.13
CA VAL A 16 11.43 -41.48 2.32
C VAL A 16 12.70 -41.02 1.64
N MET A 17 12.76 -41.21 0.34
CA MET A 17 13.78 -40.64 -0.54
C MET A 17 13.68 -39.12 -0.52
N PHE A 18 14.70 -38.44 0.00
CA PHE A 18 14.91 -37.01 -0.13
C PHE A 18 15.25 -36.71 -1.59
N ALA A 19 14.30 -36.17 -2.33
CA ALA A 19 14.55 -35.57 -3.62
C ALA A 19 15.04 -34.13 -3.41
N CYS A 20 16.34 -33.89 -3.57
CA CYS A 20 16.90 -32.55 -3.72
C CYS A 20 16.37 -31.91 -5.00
N GLN A 21 15.55 -30.86 -4.89
CA GLN A 21 15.28 -29.95 -6.00
C GLN A 21 16.31 -28.83 -5.96
N PRO A 22 16.90 -28.43 -7.11
CA PRO A 22 17.80 -27.29 -7.16
C PRO A 22 17.02 -25.97 -6.99
N ALA A 23 17.42 -25.19 -6.00
CA ALA A 23 16.92 -23.85 -5.79
C ALA A 23 17.36 -22.93 -6.93
N THR A 24 16.42 -22.40 -7.65
CA THR A 24 16.65 -21.28 -8.58
C THR A 24 16.81 -20.01 -7.76
N SER A 25 18.04 -19.52 -7.68
CA SER A 25 18.37 -18.27 -6.99
C SER A 25 17.85 -17.07 -7.77
N ASN A 26 16.80 -16.45 -7.32
CA ASN A 26 16.49 -15.08 -7.69
C ASN A 26 17.05 -14.18 -6.61
N ASN A 27 18.12 -13.47 -6.94
CA ASN A 27 18.71 -12.43 -6.12
C ASN A 27 17.73 -11.28 -5.96
N THR A 28 17.07 -11.20 -4.80
CA THR A 28 16.42 -10.00 -4.33
C THR A 28 17.17 -9.54 -3.10
N ALA A 29 17.60 -8.29 -3.12
CA ALA A 29 18.43 -7.66 -2.11
C ALA A 29 17.82 -7.84 -0.71
N THR A 30 18.56 -8.50 0.17
CA THR A 30 18.23 -8.71 1.57
C THR A 30 18.46 -7.43 2.34
N SER A 31 17.40 -6.72 2.67
CA SER A 31 17.36 -5.87 3.84
C SER A 31 16.91 -6.74 5.01
N GLY A 32 17.74 -6.85 6.06
CA GLY A 32 17.50 -7.71 7.20
C GLY A 32 16.19 -7.41 7.88
N GLY A 33 15.27 -8.37 7.88
CA GLY A 33 13.97 -8.23 8.47
C GLY A 33 13.40 -9.60 8.82
N SER A 34 12.88 -9.71 10.02
CA SER A 34 11.97 -10.70 10.55
C SER A 34 11.13 -11.36 9.44
N THR A 35 11.01 -12.68 9.46
CA THR A 35 10.12 -13.44 8.55
C THR A 35 8.66 -13.13 8.89
N THR A 36 8.17 -11.98 8.42
CA THR A 36 6.77 -11.62 8.49
C THR A 36 5.98 -12.44 7.46
N THR A 37 4.96 -13.17 7.91
CA THR A 37 4.10 -13.93 7.01
C THR A 37 3.20 -12.97 6.22
N GLY A 38 3.32 -12.97 4.88
CA GLY A 38 2.56 -12.10 4.00
C GLY A 38 3.20 -10.72 3.78
N SER A 39 2.52 -9.86 3.03
CA SER A 39 2.95 -8.49 2.73
C SER A 39 1.78 -7.51 2.78
N PRO A 40 2.02 -6.18 2.85
CA PRO A 40 0.98 -5.16 2.70
C PRO A 40 0.14 -5.32 1.43
N THR A 41 0.77 -5.71 0.33
CA THR A 41 0.09 -6.02 -0.94
C THR A 41 -0.89 -7.18 -0.80
N GLU A 42 -0.47 -8.26 -0.13
CA GLU A 42 -1.34 -9.41 0.10
C GLU A 42 -2.49 -9.06 1.07
N ALA A 43 -2.23 -8.24 2.09
CA ALA A 43 -3.26 -7.75 2.99
C ALA A 43 -4.30 -6.88 2.24
N TYR A 44 -3.86 -6.02 1.31
CA TYR A 44 -4.79 -5.26 0.47
C TYR A 44 -5.64 -6.17 -0.43
N LYS A 45 -5.06 -7.21 -1.05
CA LYS A 45 -5.81 -8.18 -1.85
C LYS A 45 -6.86 -8.92 -1.03
N GLN A 46 -6.53 -9.28 0.21
CA GLN A 46 -7.48 -9.89 1.15
C GLN A 46 -8.62 -8.93 1.50
N LEU A 47 -8.30 -7.66 1.78
CA LEU A 47 -9.30 -6.61 2.01
C LEU A 47 -10.24 -6.47 0.80
N TYR A 48 -9.69 -6.36 -0.40
CA TYR A 48 -10.47 -6.26 -1.63
C TYR A 48 -11.43 -7.46 -1.78
N ALA A 49 -10.94 -8.68 -1.61
CA ALA A 49 -11.76 -9.89 -1.69
C ALA A 49 -12.85 -9.93 -0.61
N ALA A 50 -12.53 -9.52 0.62
CA ALA A 50 -13.48 -9.45 1.73
C ALA A 50 -14.60 -8.43 1.46
N VAL A 51 -14.27 -7.25 0.93
CA VAL A 51 -15.26 -6.23 0.52
C VAL A 51 -16.15 -6.74 -0.61
N LYS A 52 -15.56 -7.39 -1.63
CA LYS A 52 -16.33 -7.97 -2.75
C LYS A 52 -17.28 -9.09 -2.31
N SER A 53 -16.89 -9.88 -1.31
CA SER A 53 -17.75 -10.91 -0.74
C SER A 53 -18.73 -10.37 0.31
N LYS A 54 -18.65 -9.07 0.67
CA LYS A 54 -19.44 -8.40 1.75
C LYS A 54 -19.30 -9.12 3.10
N ASP A 55 -18.16 -9.73 3.34
CA ASP A 55 -17.88 -10.47 4.56
C ASP A 55 -17.27 -9.51 5.60
N VAL A 56 -18.12 -8.92 6.44
CA VAL A 56 -17.73 -7.92 7.43
C VAL A 56 -16.69 -8.47 8.43
N GLU A 57 -16.77 -9.72 8.80
CA GLU A 57 -15.80 -10.31 9.72
C GLU A 57 -14.41 -10.44 9.07
N LYS A 58 -14.34 -10.83 7.80
CA LYS A 58 -13.08 -10.81 7.06
C LYS A 58 -12.55 -9.40 6.85
N ILE A 59 -13.42 -8.41 6.60
CA ILE A 59 -13.02 -7.00 6.50
C ILE A 59 -12.37 -6.55 7.83
N LYS A 60 -13.02 -6.82 8.96
CA LYS A 60 -12.46 -6.52 10.29
C LYS A 60 -11.13 -7.21 10.56
N ALA A 61 -11.00 -8.48 10.17
CA ALA A 61 -9.78 -9.27 10.40
C ALA A 61 -8.53 -8.68 9.72
N VAL A 62 -8.68 -7.96 8.61
CA VAL A 62 -7.59 -7.29 7.89
C VAL A 62 -7.42 -5.81 8.30
N MET A 63 -8.01 -5.39 9.40
CA MET A 63 -7.88 -4.05 9.97
C MET A 63 -7.24 -4.10 11.35
N THR A 64 -6.46 -3.08 11.69
CA THR A 64 -5.92 -2.92 13.05
C THR A 64 -7.04 -2.73 14.07
N LYS A 65 -6.77 -3.03 15.34
CA LYS A 65 -7.71 -2.75 16.44
C LYS A 65 -8.12 -1.28 16.46
N LYS A 66 -7.18 -0.38 16.26
CA LYS A 66 -7.44 1.06 16.25
C LYS A 66 -8.31 1.50 15.07
N THR A 67 -8.17 0.85 13.91
CA THR A 67 -9.07 1.06 12.77
C THR A 67 -10.49 0.58 13.10
N GLN A 68 -10.64 -0.54 13.79
CA GLN A 68 -11.96 -1.02 14.24
C GLN A 68 -12.62 -0.10 15.28
N GLU A 69 -11.85 0.43 16.22
CA GLU A 69 -12.30 1.45 17.17
C GLU A 69 -12.72 2.74 16.47
N PHE A 70 -11.94 3.18 15.49
CA PHE A 70 -12.28 4.31 14.63
C PHE A 70 -13.61 4.09 13.90
N ALA A 71 -13.83 2.88 13.38
CA ALA A 71 -15.09 2.51 12.73
C ALA A 71 -16.30 2.62 13.70
N GLN A 72 -16.14 2.17 14.95
CA GLN A 72 -17.18 2.30 15.98
C GLN A 72 -17.52 3.77 16.26
N MET A 73 -16.50 4.63 16.35
CA MET A 73 -16.70 6.06 16.53
C MET A 73 -17.45 6.68 15.35
N VAL A 74 -17.11 6.30 14.11
CA VAL A 74 -17.80 6.76 12.90
C VAL A 74 -19.26 6.30 12.90
N ALA A 75 -19.52 5.04 13.21
CA ALA A 75 -20.87 4.48 13.31
C ALA A 75 -21.74 5.27 14.31
N ALA A 76 -21.19 5.53 15.48
CA ALA A 76 -21.87 6.30 16.53
C ALA A 76 -22.19 7.74 16.09
N ARG A 77 -21.22 8.42 15.45
CA ARG A 77 -21.41 9.80 14.93
C ARG A 77 -22.44 9.89 13.83
N GLN A 78 -22.51 8.90 12.96
CA GLN A 78 -23.42 8.86 11.81
C GLN A 78 -24.76 8.22 12.15
N ASN A 79 -24.93 7.73 13.37
CA ASN A 79 -26.09 6.91 13.78
C ASN A 79 -26.38 5.80 12.75
N SER A 80 -25.32 5.12 12.33
CA SER A 80 -25.33 4.10 11.27
C SER A 80 -24.95 2.72 11.85
N PRO A 81 -25.52 1.62 11.34
CA PRO A 81 -25.03 0.29 11.69
C PRO A 81 -23.54 0.14 11.38
N ILE A 82 -22.81 -0.54 12.25
CA ILE A 82 -21.37 -0.72 12.13
C ILE A 82 -20.98 -1.49 10.86
N GLU A 83 -21.82 -2.39 10.40
CA GLU A 83 -21.66 -3.17 9.17
C GLU A 83 -21.58 -2.25 7.94
N LYS A 84 -22.38 -1.18 7.92
CA LYS A 84 -22.34 -0.18 6.87
C LYS A 84 -21.05 0.60 6.82
N VAL A 85 -20.45 0.85 7.97
CA VAL A 85 -19.17 1.55 8.07
C VAL A 85 -18.04 0.70 7.50
N PHE A 86 -18.09 -0.62 7.67
CA PHE A 86 -17.10 -1.54 7.11
C PHE A 86 -17.32 -1.88 5.64
N GLU A 87 -18.50 -1.60 5.07
CA GLU A 87 -18.93 -2.07 3.75
C GLU A 87 -17.91 -1.79 2.63
N ASN A 88 -17.18 -0.66 2.72
CA ASN A 88 -16.21 -0.24 1.71
C ASN A 88 -14.74 -0.44 2.10
N GLY A 89 -14.47 -1.09 3.23
CA GLY A 89 -13.09 -1.29 3.68
C GLY A 89 -12.29 -0.01 3.93
N PHE A 90 -12.96 1.13 4.15
CA PHE A 90 -12.36 2.46 4.38
C PHE A 90 -11.48 3.00 3.25
N THR A 91 -11.57 2.46 2.04
CA THR A 91 -10.89 2.98 0.87
C THR A 91 -11.78 2.93 -0.37
N ALA A 92 -11.72 3.97 -1.20
CA ALA A 92 -12.47 4.02 -2.45
C ALA A 92 -11.96 3.01 -3.49
N THR A 93 -10.74 2.52 -3.36
CA THR A 93 -10.13 1.58 -4.29
C THR A 93 -10.82 0.21 -4.32
N THR A 94 -11.47 -0.18 -3.22
CA THR A 94 -12.21 -1.46 -3.12
C THR A 94 -13.54 -1.47 -3.88
N PHE A 95 -14.02 -0.31 -4.34
CA PHE A 95 -15.23 -0.24 -5.20
C PHE A 95 -14.99 -0.67 -6.65
N ALA A 96 -13.75 -0.70 -7.11
CA ALA A 96 -13.42 -1.12 -8.47
C ALA A 96 -13.99 -2.52 -8.77
N ASP A 97 -14.49 -2.75 -10.00
CA ASP A 97 -15.09 -4.01 -10.40
C ASP A 97 -14.08 -5.17 -10.44
N SER A 98 -12.84 -4.88 -10.74
CA SER A 98 -11.70 -5.79 -10.69
C SER A 98 -10.64 -5.27 -9.73
N LEU A 99 -9.74 -6.16 -9.28
CA LEU A 99 -8.63 -5.77 -8.41
C LEU A 99 -7.83 -4.64 -9.09
N PRO A 100 -7.72 -3.45 -8.43
CA PRO A 100 -6.99 -2.33 -8.99
C PRO A 100 -5.50 -2.62 -9.15
N GLU A 101 -4.84 -1.84 -9.99
CA GLU A 101 -3.38 -1.87 -10.06
C GLU A 101 -2.77 -1.48 -8.73
N ILE A 102 -1.78 -2.27 -8.28
CA ILE A 102 -1.03 -2.09 -7.05
C ILE A 102 0.43 -1.88 -7.41
N ARG A 103 1.06 -0.88 -6.82
CA ARG A 103 2.48 -0.59 -7.03
C ARG A 103 3.15 -0.10 -5.74
N ASP A 104 4.46 0.00 -5.75
CA ASP A 104 5.29 0.66 -4.75
C ASP A 104 5.04 0.18 -3.32
N GLU A 105 5.13 -1.15 -3.09
CA GLU A 105 5.13 -1.68 -1.74
C GLU A 105 6.39 -1.25 -0.99
N ARG A 106 6.21 -0.72 0.22
CA ARG A 106 7.28 -0.25 1.10
C ARG A 106 7.06 -0.80 2.50
N ILE A 107 8.15 -1.26 3.12
CA ILE A 107 8.13 -1.82 4.47
C ILE A 107 9.30 -1.21 5.26
N ASN A 108 9.01 -0.76 6.47
CA ASN A 108 9.98 -0.31 7.45
C ASN A 108 9.59 -0.79 8.84
N GLY A 109 10.21 -1.89 9.29
CA GLY A 109 9.83 -2.58 10.53
C GLY A 109 8.39 -3.10 10.47
N GLU A 110 7.55 -2.66 11.39
CA GLU A 110 6.15 -3.03 11.50
C GLU A 110 5.21 -2.14 10.65
N TYR A 111 5.75 -1.13 9.96
CA TYR A 111 4.98 -0.21 9.13
C TYR A 111 5.16 -0.54 7.66
N GLY A 112 4.07 -0.63 6.94
CA GLY A 112 4.05 -0.88 5.50
C GLY A 112 3.12 0.09 4.78
N ALA A 113 3.32 0.24 3.48
CA ALA A 113 2.40 0.97 2.61
C ALA A 113 2.43 0.41 1.20
N VAL A 114 1.31 0.57 0.49
CA VAL A 114 1.19 0.27 -0.94
C VAL A 114 0.44 1.37 -1.65
N GLU A 115 0.83 1.68 -2.87
CA GLU A 115 0.04 2.54 -3.74
C GLU A 115 -0.93 1.71 -4.56
N VAL A 116 -2.20 2.10 -4.51
CA VAL A 116 -3.30 1.46 -5.24
C VAL A 116 -3.98 2.47 -6.14
N TRP A 117 -4.26 2.09 -7.38
CA TRP A 117 -4.94 2.96 -8.33
C TRP A 117 -6.41 3.16 -7.96
N ASN A 118 -6.81 4.40 -7.71
CA ASN A 118 -8.19 4.79 -7.56
C ASN A 118 -8.76 5.23 -8.91
N GLY A 119 -9.48 4.33 -9.57
CA GLY A 119 -10.05 4.57 -10.89
C GLY A 119 -11.14 5.65 -10.90
N LYS A 120 -11.82 5.90 -9.77
CA LYS A 120 -12.83 6.94 -9.61
C LYS A 120 -12.20 8.34 -9.60
N ASP A 121 -11.16 8.51 -8.78
CA ASP A 121 -10.52 9.80 -8.58
C ASP A 121 -9.31 10.01 -9.52
N LYS A 122 -8.98 9.00 -10.35
CA LYS A 122 -7.87 9.03 -11.31
C LYS A 122 -6.52 9.35 -10.67
N ARG A 123 -6.27 8.79 -9.50
CA ARG A 123 -5.03 9.00 -8.74
C ARG A 123 -4.58 7.73 -8.04
N TRP A 124 -3.31 7.71 -7.66
CA TRP A 124 -2.77 6.71 -6.75
C TRP A 124 -3.12 7.06 -5.31
N GLU A 125 -3.61 6.09 -4.56
CA GLU A 125 -3.83 6.20 -3.11
C GLU A 125 -2.75 5.42 -2.38
N ASP A 126 -2.14 6.06 -1.40
CA ASP A 126 -1.12 5.45 -0.54
C ASP A 126 -1.82 4.89 0.71
N LEU A 127 -1.91 3.59 0.81
CA LEU A 127 -2.60 2.89 1.89
C LEU A 127 -1.58 2.38 2.90
N GLY A 128 -1.74 2.78 4.17
CA GLY A 128 -0.86 2.38 5.27
C GLY A 128 -1.30 1.08 5.94
N PHE A 129 -0.32 0.25 6.29
CA PHE A 129 -0.51 -1.02 6.97
C PHE A 129 0.42 -1.12 8.18
N ILE A 130 -0.01 -1.85 9.20
CA ILE A 130 0.80 -2.21 10.37
C ILE A 130 0.81 -3.73 10.50
N TYR A 131 1.98 -4.28 10.85
CA TYR A 131 2.11 -5.68 11.22
C TYR A 131 1.66 -5.87 12.66
N GLU A 132 0.49 -6.46 12.85
CA GLU A 132 -0.17 -6.64 14.14
C GLU A 132 -0.73 -8.07 14.23
N ASP A 133 -0.51 -8.73 15.37
CA ASP A 133 -1.00 -10.09 15.63
C ASP A 133 -0.62 -11.10 14.54
N GLY A 134 0.62 -11.00 14.02
CA GLY A 134 1.16 -11.94 13.03
C GLY A 134 0.74 -11.72 11.58
N SER A 135 0.09 -10.60 11.27
CA SER A 135 -0.36 -10.25 9.92
C SER A 135 -0.32 -8.76 9.63
N TRP A 136 -0.25 -8.41 8.34
CA TRP A 136 -0.40 -7.02 7.91
C TRP A 136 -1.86 -6.61 7.93
N LYS A 137 -2.15 -5.45 8.52
CA LYS A 137 -3.51 -4.92 8.71
C LYS A 137 -3.60 -3.47 8.28
N LEU A 138 -4.68 -3.10 7.63
CA LEU A 138 -4.94 -1.71 7.22
C LEU A 138 -5.04 -0.79 8.45
N ALA A 139 -4.31 0.32 8.44
CA ALA A 139 -4.05 1.17 9.59
C ALA A 139 -4.71 2.56 9.49
N ILE A 140 -5.97 2.61 9.12
CA ILE A 140 -6.71 3.88 8.96
C ILE A 140 -6.86 4.62 10.29
N GLY A 141 -7.14 3.91 11.38
CA GLY A 141 -7.29 4.51 12.70
C GLY A 141 -6.01 5.19 13.18
N GLU A 142 -4.86 4.61 12.90
CA GLU A 142 -3.54 5.17 13.22
C GLU A 142 -3.22 6.38 12.35
N MET A 143 -3.56 6.35 11.05
CA MET A 143 -3.38 7.48 10.15
C MET A 143 -4.19 8.70 10.60
N PHE A 144 -5.47 8.54 10.89
CA PHE A 144 -6.31 9.61 11.41
C PHE A 144 -5.92 10.04 12.83
N GLY A 145 -5.45 9.13 13.65
CA GLY A 145 -4.97 9.41 15.01
C GLY A 145 -3.55 9.98 15.06
N GLY A 146 -2.86 10.16 13.93
CA GLY A 146 -1.51 10.70 13.87
C GLY A 146 -0.43 9.82 14.49
N THR A 147 -0.68 8.53 14.66
CA THR A 147 0.27 7.57 15.25
C THR A 147 0.90 6.63 14.22
N PHE A 148 0.45 6.69 12.97
CA PHE A 148 1.05 5.93 11.87
C PHE A 148 2.43 6.50 11.52
N LYS A 149 3.43 5.62 11.42
CA LYS A 149 4.76 5.98 10.93
C LYS A 149 4.91 5.53 9.47
N SER A 150 5.04 6.48 8.56
CA SER A 150 5.22 6.17 7.15
C SER A 150 6.50 5.35 6.91
N PRO A 151 6.46 4.30 6.10
CA PRO A 151 7.66 3.58 5.68
C PRO A 151 8.49 4.33 4.63
N GLY A 152 8.13 5.56 4.33
CA GLY A 152 8.75 6.44 3.35
C GLY A 152 7.76 6.96 2.31
N PRO A 153 8.17 7.96 1.51
CA PRO A 153 7.29 8.56 0.50
C PRO A 153 6.97 7.57 -0.62
N GLY A 154 5.73 7.57 -1.07
CA GLY A 154 5.25 6.78 -2.19
C GLY A 154 5.85 7.22 -3.53
N ARG A 155 5.67 6.38 -4.54
CA ARG A 155 6.18 6.64 -5.89
C ARG A 155 5.50 7.86 -6.51
N SER A 156 4.19 8.01 -6.35
CA SER A 156 3.44 9.19 -6.84
C SER A 156 3.95 10.49 -6.21
N PHE A 157 4.28 10.48 -4.92
CA PHE A 157 4.88 11.64 -4.25
C PHE A 157 6.25 11.99 -4.84
N LYS A 158 7.13 10.99 -5.04
CA LYS A 158 8.44 11.18 -5.66
C LYS A 158 8.34 11.69 -7.11
N GLU A 159 7.39 11.16 -7.88
CA GLU A 159 7.11 11.61 -9.25
C GLU A 159 6.65 13.07 -9.28
N GLN A 160 5.77 13.47 -8.34
CA GLN A 160 5.31 14.85 -8.21
C GLN A 160 6.43 15.80 -7.77
N GLU A 161 7.25 15.39 -6.81
CA GLU A 161 8.40 16.16 -6.36
C GLU A 161 9.41 16.38 -7.49
N ALA A 162 9.73 15.35 -8.25
CA ALA A 162 10.60 15.45 -9.43
C ALA A 162 10.01 16.38 -10.49
N ALA A 163 8.71 16.31 -10.78
CA ALA A 163 8.04 17.21 -11.71
C ALA A 163 8.10 18.69 -11.25
N ASN A 164 7.92 18.93 -9.94
CA ASN A 164 8.00 20.27 -9.36
C ASN A 164 9.43 20.85 -9.46
N LEU A 165 10.45 20.02 -9.23
CA LEU A 165 11.85 20.42 -9.37
C LEU A 165 12.19 20.81 -10.82
N LEU A 166 11.69 20.04 -11.79
CA LEU A 166 11.87 20.37 -13.22
C LEU A 166 11.15 21.66 -13.58
N SER A 167 9.93 21.88 -13.08
CA SER A 167 9.17 23.11 -13.34
C SER A 167 9.82 24.34 -12.74
N ASN A 168 10.37 24.23 -11.54
CA ASN A 168 11.05 25.34 -10.86
C ASN A 168 12.40 25.69 -11.50
N ASN A 169 13.06 24.72 -12.15
CA ASN A 169 14.29 24.98 -12.90
C ASN A 169 14.02 25.56 -14.31
N MET A 170 12.76 25.61 -14.74
CA MET A 170 12.32 26.28 -15.97
C MET A 170 11.89 27.73 -15.75
N VAL A 171 12.22 28.37 -14.61
CA VAL A 171 12.04 29.81 -14.44
C VAL A 171 12.88 30.49 -15.51
N PRO A 172 12.29 31.28 -16.44
CA PRO A 172 13.08 32.03 -17.42
C PRO A 172 14.05 32.91 -16.65
N VAL A 173 15.34 32.74 -16.91
CA VAL A 173 16.40 33.57 -16.35
C VAL A 173 16.21 34.98 -16.88
N ASN A 174 15.36 35.77 -16.24
CA ASN A 174 15.26 37.21 -16.46
C ASN A 174 15.99 37.91 -15.33
N THR A 175 17.21 37.50 -15.04
CA THR A 175 18.16 38.33 -14.28
C THR A 175 19.29 38.72 -15.23
N VAL A 176 19.12 39.87 -15.82
CA VAL A 176 20.23 40.58 -16.42
C VAL A 176 21.20 40.95 -15.30
N ASN A 177 22.13 40.05 -15.02
CA ASN A 177 23.30 40.41 -14.22
C ASN A 177 24.28 41.14 -15.14
N THR A 178 24.21 42.45 -15.14
CA THR A 178 25.16 43.33 -15.86
C THR A 178 26.49 43.39 -15.11
N ASN A 179 27.18 42.29 -14.96
CA ASN A 179 28.59 42.37 -14.61
C ASN A 179 29.34 41.12 -15.09
N SER A 180 30.23 41.40 -16.04
CA SER A 180 31.38 40.62 -16.49
C SER A 180 31.27 39.88 -17.83
N ASN A 181 31.97 40.46 -18.80
CA ASN A 181 32.81 39.83 -19.85
C ASN A 181 32.62 38.31 -20.07
N ALA A 182 31.61 37.96 -20.85
CA ALA A 182 31.64 36.75 -21.68
C ALA A 182 30.58 36.85 -22.78
N ASN A 183 30.94 36.61 -24.02
CA ASN A 183 30.10 36.54 -25.20
C ASN A 183 28.94 35.49 -25.03
N VAL A 184 27.88 35.84 -24.33
CA VAL A 184 26.66 35.04 -24.30
C VAL A 184 25.61 35.76 -25.11
N LYS A 185 25.29 35.20 -26.27
CA LYS A 185 24.20 35.64 -27.14
C LYS A 185 22.86 35.33 -26.48
N ILE A 186 22.25 36.31 -25.84
CA ILE A 186 20.93 36.16 -25.19
C ILE A 186 19.87 36.12 -26.30
N ILE A 187 19.19 35.01 -26.49
CA ILE A 187 18.00 34.89 -27.34
C ILE A 187 16.80 35.30 -26.48
N ILE A 188 16.25 36.49 -26.71
CA ILE A 188 15.03 36.97 -26.06
C ILE A 188 13.83 36.29 -26.77
N PRO A 189 12.97 35.54 -26.07
CA PRO A 189 11.74 35.03 -26.66
C PRO A 189 10.80 36.20 -26.99
N LYS A 190 10.26 36.21 -28.21
CA LYS A 190 9.31 37.20 -28.68
C LYS A 190 8.03 37.14 -27.85
N GLU A 191 7.64 38.26 -27.30
CA GLU A 191 6.42 38.46 -26.51
C GLU A 191 5.18 37.90 -27.25
N ARG A 192 4.36 37.19 -26.56
CA ARG A 192 3.09 36.66 -27.07
C ARG A 192 2.11 37.83 -27.19
N PRO A 193 1.49 38.11 -28.35
CA PRO A 193 0.53 39.20 -28.48
C PRO A 193 -0.68 38.95 -27.54
N GLU A 194 -1.06 40.01 -26.83
CA GLU A 194 -2.24 40.05 -25.97
C GLU A 194 -3.52 39.77 -26.78
N PRO A 195 -4.50 38.99 -26.24
CA PRO A 195 -5.76 38.77 -26.94
C PRO A 195 -6.55 40.09 -26.98
N ALA A 196 -6.92 40.52 -28.18
CA ALA A 196 -7.78 41.70 -28.39
C ALA A 196 -9.16 41.48 -27.73
N ASN A 197 -9.47 42.32 -26.75
CA ASN A 197 -10.81 42.45 -26.19
C ASN A 197 -11.77 42.92 -27.29
N LYS A 198 -12.79 42.12 -27.53
CA LYS A 198 -14.03 42.52 -28.20
C LYS A 198 -15.17 42.41 -27.22
#